data_1730710b2747d6009b70b10fb12d3e43
#
_entry.id   1730710b2747d6009b70b10fb12d3e43
#
_cell.length_a   1.000
_cell.length_b   1.000
_cell.length_c   1.000
_cell.angle_alpha   90.00
_cell.angle_beta   90.00
_cell.angle_gamma   90.00
#
_symmetry.space_group_name_H-M   'P 1'
#
loop_
_entity.id
_entity.type
_entity.pdbx_description
1 polymer ?
#
loop_
_entity_poly.entity_id
_entity_poly.type
_entity_poly.pdbx_seq_one_letter_code
_entity_poly.pdbx_strand_id
1 'polypeptide(L)'
;GVPDPMPEDFPWFFKDYHDYYKTSRGYHPRSGNSNGGWNKTGCMSFLNQPILRYSDEIRSAVLMIHGEKAHSCYFSKDAYADMMRNGESVAAKAGNKELLLIPDAVHTDLYDNLSVIPFDRIEEFYRKYLK
;
A
#
# COMPACT_ATOMS: atom_id res chain seq x y z
N GLY A 1 7.87 -14.11 -8.58
CA GLY A 1 8.79 -13.04 -8.20
C GLY A 1 9.00 -12.03 -9.32
N VAL A 2 9.73 -10.99 -9.02
CA VAL A 2 10.13 -10.00 -10.04
C VAL A 2 11.19 -10.61 -10.94
N PRO A 3 11.02 -10.61 -12.29
CA PRO A 3 12.00 -11.21 -13.19
C PRO A 3 13.32 -10.43 -13.21
N ASP A 4 14.42 -11.15 -13.46
CA ASP A 4 15.75 -10.59 -13.65
C ASP A 4 16.54 -11.53 -14.59
N PRO A 5 16.91 -11.10 -15.81
CA PRO A 5 16.65 -9.76 -16.36
C PRO A 5 15.17 -9.45 -16.62
N MET A 6 14.83 -8.14 -16.64
CA MET A 6 13.49 -7.68 -16.93
C MET A 6 13.16 -7.85 -18.41
N PRO A 7 12.08 -8.56 -18.80
CA PRO A 7 11.61 -8.62 -20.18
C PRO A 7 11.13 -7.26 -20.69
N GLU A 8 11.36 -6.96 -21.95
CA GLU A 8 11.01 -5.66 -22.55
C GLU A 8 9.48 -5.44 -22.65
N ASP A 9 8.72 -6.51 -22.83
CA ASP A 9 7.26 -6.51 -22.99
C ASP A 9 6.49 -6.62 -21.65
N PHE A 10 7.20 -6.58 -20.54
CA PHE A 10 6.56 -6.67 -19.21
C PHE A 10 5.79 -5.39 -18.86
N PRO A 11 4.70 -5.48 -18.07
CA PRO A 11 3.96 -4.30 -17.63
C PRO A 11 4.86 -3.28 -16.95
N TRP A 12 4.66 -2.01 -17.26
CA TRP A 12 5.54 -0.88 -16.86
C TRP A 12 5.86 -0.85 -15.36
N PHE A 13 4.91 -1.20 -14.52
CA PHE A 13 5.07 -1.15 -13.06
C PHE A 13 6.04 -2.22 -12.52
N PHE A 14 6.32 -3.29 -13.28
CA PHE A 14 7.34 -4.27 -12.90
C PHE A 14 8.74 -3.67 -12.91
N LYS A 15 8.96 -2.63 -13.73
CA LYS A 15 10.23 -1.91 -13.72
C LYS A 15 10.48 -1.25 -12.37
N ASP A 16 9.48 -0.61 -11.76
CA ASP A 16 9.59 0.00 -10.43
C ASP A 16 9.96 -1.04 -9.37
N TYR A 17 9.32 -2.22 -9.43
CA TYR A 17 9.64 -3.32 -8.51
C TYR A 17 11.03 -3.89 -8.76
N HIS A 18 11.45 -4.05 -10.02
CA HIS A 18 12.79 -4.52 -10.35
C HIS A 18 13.84 -3.55 -9.81
N ASP A 19 13.69 -2.25 -10.09
CA ASP A 19 14.62 -1.20 -9.67
C ASP A 19 14.75 -1.13 -8.13
N TYR A 20 13.71 -1.52 -7.40
CA TYR A 20 13.79 -1.65 -5.96
C TYR A 20 14.34 -3.01 -5.51
N TYR A 21 13.69 -4.12 -5.85
CA TYR A 21 13.96 -5.42 -5.26
C TYR A 21 15.16 -6.17 -5.85
N LYS A 22 15.64 -5.80 -7.05
CA LYS A 22 16.75 -6.47 -7.75
C LYS A 22 18.04 -5.64 -7.80
N THR A 23 18.05 -4.48 -7.18
CA THR A 23 19.23 -3.60 -7.08
C THR A 23 19.64 -3.38 -5.63
N SER A 24 20.75 -2.68 -5.41
CA SER A 24 21.23 -2.30 -4.09
C SER A 24 20.24 -1.40 -3.30
N ARG A 25 19.22 -0.87 -3.98
CA ARG A 25 18.21 -0.03 -3.36
C ARG A 25 17.42 -0.81 -2.28
N GLY A 26 16.94 -2.01 -2.56
CA GLY A 26 16.14 -2.79 -1.62
C GLY A 26 16.35 -4.31 -1.69
N TYR A 27 17.38 -4.78 -2.42
CA TYR A 27 17.68 -6.21 -2.49
C TYR A 27 18.08 -6.77 -1.13
N HIS A 28 17.49 -7.90 -0.77
CA HIS A 28 17.91 -8.67 0.39
C HIS A 28 17.86 -10.18 0.09
N PRO A 29 18.93 -10.94 0.37
CA PRO A 29 19.00 -12.37 0.00
C PRO A 29 17.98 -13.24 0.72
N ARG A 30 17.46 -12.81 1.87
CA ARG A 30 16.41 -13.51 2.62
C ARG A 30 14.98 -13.12 2.22
N SER A 31 14.81 -12.24 1.22
CA SER A 31 13.49 -11.89 0.70
C SER A 31 13.01 -12.95 -0.30
N GLY A 32 12.45 -14.05 0.20
CA GLY A 32 12.03 -15.19 -0.62
C GLY A 32 10.99 -14.82 -1.68
N ASN A 33 10.02 -13.96 -1.34
CA ASN A 33 8.96 -13.55 -2.28
C ASN A 33 9.51 -12.74 -3.46
N SER A 34 10.42 -11.81 -3.20
CA SER A 34 11.02 -10.98 -4.26
C SER A 34 11.99 -11.78 -5.14
N ASN A 35 12.67 -12.76 -4.57
CA ASN A 35 13.68 -13.57 -5.26
C ASN A 35 13.11 -14.83 -5.92
N GLY A 36 12.15 -15.51 -5.29
CA GLY A 36 11.64 -16.80 -5.74
C GLY A 36 10.15 -16.85 -6.07
N GLY A 37 9.40 -15.81 -5.72
CA GLY A 37 7.95 -15.78 -5.86
C GLY A 37 7.21 -16.39 -4.66
N TRP A 38 5.89 -16.56 -4.83
CA TRP A 38 4.98 -16.98 -3.76
C TRP A 38 4.81 -18.49 -3.73
N ASN A 39 4.63 -19.03 -2.54
CA ASN A 39 4.22 -20.42 -2.39
C ASN A 39 2.77 -20.58 -2.87
N LYS A 40 2.53 -21.53 -3.76
CA LYS A 40 1.19 -21.79 -4.36
C LYS A 40 0.12 -22.11 -3.31
N THR A 41 0.50 -22.80 -2.23
CA THR A 41 -0.44 -23.17 -1.15
C THR A 41 -0.76 -21.99 -0.23
N GLY A 42 0.13 -21.01 -0.10
CA GLY A 42 -0.08 -19.81 0.71
C GLY A 42 -1.22 -18.91 0.20
N CYS A 43 -1.47 -18.93 -1.11
CA CYS A 43 -2.51 -18.10 -1.72
C CYS A 43 -3.93 -18.46 -1.25
N MET A 44 -4.20 -19.70 -0.87
CA MET A 44 -5.53 -20.13 -0.42
C MET A 44 -6.01 -19.41 0.83
N SER A 45 -5.13 -19.20 1.80
CA SER A 45 -5.47 -18.46 3.02
C SER A 45 -5.80 -17.00 2.70
N PHE A 46 -5.04 -16.37 1.81
CA PHE A 46 -5.30 -15.01 1.37
C PHE A 46 -6.65 -14.87 0.67
N LEU A 47 -6.97 -15.76 -0.26
CA LEU A 47 -8.23 -15.73 -1.01
C LEU A 47 -9.46 -15.92 -0.10
N ASN A 48 -9.30 -16.63 1.01
CA ASN A 48 -10.38 -16.90 1.96
C ASN A 48 -10.43 -15.92 3.13
N GLN A 49 -9.55 -14.92 3.17
CA GLN A 49 -9.49 -13.93 4.25
C GLN A 49 -10.06 -12.58 3.79
N PRO A 50 -11.31 -12.27 4.09
CA PRO A 50 -11.95 -11.02 3.68
C PRO A 50 -11.55 -9.87 4.61
N ILE A 51 -10.29 -9.42 4.54
CA ILE A 51 -9.69 -8.43 5.45
C ILE A 51 -10.42 -7.08 5.48
N LEU A 52 -11.08 -6.69 4.39
CA LEU A 52 -11.81 -5.43 4.30
C LEU A 52 -13.30 -5.54 4.66
N ARG A 53 -13.80 -6.76 4.93
CA ARG A 53 -15.24 -7.02 5.11
C ARG A 53 -15.89 -6.17 6.21
N TYR A 54 -15.14 -5.85 7.26
CA TYR A 54 -15.60 -5.08 8.41
C TYR A 54 -14.89 -3.72 8.54
N SER A 55 -14.30 -3.23 7.46
CA SER A 55 -13.59 -1.96 7.48
C SER A 55 -14.48 -0.77 7.84
N ASP A 56 -15.76 -0.86 7.52
CA ASP A 56 -16.80 0.12 7.84
C ASP A 56 -17.16 0.20 9.34
N GLU A 57 -16.72 -0.77 10.15
CA GLU A 57 -16.91 -0.80 11.60
C GLU A 57 -15.70 -0.22 12.38
N ILE A 58 -14.60 0.13 11.71
CA ILE A 58 -13.38 0.62 12.33
C ILE A 58 -13.62 1.99 12.99
N ARG A 59 -13.47 2.05 14.30
CA ARG A 59 -13.60 3.30 15.09
C ARG A 59 -12.29 4.04 15.26
N SER A 60 -11.16 3.32 15.29
CA SER A 60 -9.83 3.90 15.42
C SER A 60 -9.50 4.85 14.25
N ALA A 61 -8.66 5.84 14.51
CA ALA A 61 -8.16 6.70 13.46
C ALA A 61 -7.34 5.89 12.42
N VAL A 62 -7.53 6.20 11.14
CA VAL A 62 -6.81 5.56 10.04
C VAL A 62 -6.31 6.62 9.08
N LEU A 63 -5.02 6.59 8.79
CA LEU A 63 -4.40 7.32 7.69
C LEU A 63 -3.88 6.31 6.66
N MET A 64 -4.45 6.31 5.47
CA MET A 64 -3.95 5.56 4.32
C MET A 64 -3.12 6.47 3.44
N ILE A 65 -1.90 6.05 3.09
CA ILE A 65 -1.00 6.80 2.22
C ILE A 65 -0.65 5.93 1.02
N HIS A 66 -0.81 6.45 -0.19
CA HIS A 66 -0.49 5.72 -1.41
C HIS A 66 0.05 6.65 -2.49
N GLY A 67 0.97 6.16 -3.33
CA GLY A 67 1.42 6.88 -4.51
C GLY A 67 0.31 6.95 -5.56
N GLU A 68 0.03 8.13 -6.08
CA GLU A 68 -1.08 8.32 -7.03
C GLU A 68 -0.85 7.56 -8.34
N LYS A 69 0.42 7.47 -8.80
CA LYS A 69 0.84 6.73 -10.01
C LYS A 69 1.11 5.25 -9.76
N ALA A 70 1.02 4.77 -8.52
CA ALA A 70 1.17 3.35 -8.25
C ALA A 70 0.05 2.55 -8.94
N HIS A 71 0.41 1.46 -9.65
CA HIS A 71 -0.58 0.58 -10.27
C HIS A 71 -1.57 0.00 -9.26
N SER A 72 -1.16 -0.09 -7.98
CA SER A 72 -1.96 -0.60 -6.86
C SER A 72 -2.79 0.48 -6.15
N CYS A 73 -2.80 1.73 -6.63
CA CYS A 73 -3.48 2.84 -5.97
C CYS A 73 -4.99 2.59 -5.77
N TYR A 74 -5.61 1.84 -6.69
CA TYR A 74 -7.02 1.47 -6.60
C TYR A 74 -7.35 0.69 -5.33
N PHE A 75 -6.45 -0.15 -4.81
CA PHE A 75 -6.70 -0.87 -3.55
C PHE A 75 -6.97 0.08 -2.37
N SER A 76 -6.20 1.16 -2.25
CA SER A 76 -6.43 2.13 -1.18
C SER A 76 -7.68 2.97 -1.40
N LYS A 77 -7.99 3.30 -2.66
CA LYS A 77 -9.22 4.02 -3.01
C LYS A 77 -10.45 3.17 -2.68
N ASP A 78 -10.45 1.91 -3.08
CA ASP A 78 -11.56 0.99 -2.84
C ASP A 78 -11.72 0.70 -1.34
N ALA A 79 -10.62 0.43 -0.63
CA ALA A 79 -10.64 0.22 0.81
C ALA A 79 -11.17 1.44 1.57
N TYR A 80 -10.80 2.65 1.16
CA TYR A 80 -11.34 3.87 1.75
C TYR A 80 -12.82 4.04 1.46
N ALA A 81 -13.25 3.78 0.22
CA ALA A 81 -14.65 3.86 -0.17
C ALA A 81 -15.51 2.85 0.63
N ASP A 82 -15.05 1.59 0.77
CA ASP A 82 -15.72 0.56 1.56
C ASP A 82 -15.81 0.97 3.03
N MET A 83 -14.73 1.51 3.59
CA MET A 83 -14.69 2.00 4.96
C MET A 83 -15.70 3.13 5.19
N MET A 84 -15.82 4.04 4.26
CA MET A 84 -16.67 5.23 4.39
C MET A 84 -18.15 4.97 4.08
N ARG A 85 -18.49 4.01 3.21
CA ARG A 85 -19.87 3.68 2.80
C ARG A 85 -20.75 4.92 2.61
N ASN A 86 -20.34 5.82 1.74
CA ASN A 86 -21.06 7.08 1.45
C ASN A 86 -21.31 7.97 2.69
N GLY A 87 -20.50 7.85 3.72
CA GLY A 87 -20.61 8.65 4.95
C GLY A 87 -21.52 8.05 6.04
N GLU A 88 -22.12 6.90 5.80
CA GLU A 88 -23.11 6.31 6.72
C GLU A 88 -22.53 5.27 7.70
N SER A 89 -21.34 4.76 7.43
CA SER A 89 -20.71 3.73 8.25
C SER A 89 -20.33 4.22 9.66
N VAL A 90 -20.04 3.29 10.57
CA VAL A 90 -19.46 3.61 11.89
C VAL A 90 -18.09 4.28 11.71
N ALA A 91 -17.30 3.80 10.76
CA ALA A 91 -15.99 4.36 10.44
C ALA A 91 -16.10 5.81 9.95
N ALA A 92 -17.05 6.10 9.06
CA ALA A 92 -17.27 7.45 8.55
C ALA A 92 -17.73 8.42 9.66
N LYS A 93 -18.67 8.00 10.49
CA LYS A 93 -19.20 8.80 11.61
C LYS A 93 -18.16 9.10 12.68
N ALA A 94 -17.09 8.31 12.77
CA ALA A 94 -15.98 8.58 13.67
C ALA A 94 -15.15 9.83 13.26
N GLY A 95 -15.23 10.28 11.99
CA GLY A 95 -14.62 11.52 11.51
C GLY A 95 -13.09 11.55 11.57
N ASN A 96 -12.45 10.38 11.53
CA ASN A 96 -11.00 10.23 11.74
C ASN A 96 -10.34 9.31 10.70
N LYS A 97 -10.89 9.25 9.50
CA LYS A 97 -10.37 8.47 8.37
C LYS A 97 -9.84 9.41 7.30
N GLU A 98 -8.61 9.17 6.89
CA GLU A 98 -7.94 10.00 5.90
C GLU A 98 -7.32 9.11 4.82
N LEU A 99 -7.47 9.51 3.55
CA LEU A 99 -6.74 8.95 2.41
C LEU A 99 -5.87 10.05 1.82
N LEU A 100 -4.57 9.85 1.87
CA LEU A 100 -3.57 10.76 1.32
C LEU A 100 -2.93 10.13 0.08
N LEU A 101 -3.19 10.69 -1.07
CA LEU A 101 -2.55 10.31 -2.32
C LEU A 101 -1.37 11.24 -2.59
N ILE A 102 -0.20 10.66 -2.80
CA ILE A 102 1.02 11.43 -3.08
C ILE A 102 1.13 11.61 -4.60
N PRO A 103 1.04 12.85 -5.10
CA PRO A 103 1.14 13.13 -6.53
C PRO A 103 2.43 12.56 -7.11
N ASP A 104 2.34 12.03 -8.34
CA ASP A 104 3.43 11.48 -9.12
C ASP A 104 4.20 10.30 -8.52
N ALA A 105 3.97 9.92 -7.28
CA ALA A 105 4.66 8.82 -6.62
C ALA A 105 4.19 7.45 -7.16
N VAL A 106 5.15 6.55 -7.36
CA VAL A 106 4.92 5.14 -7.67
C VAL A 106 4.92 4.29 -6.39
N HIS A 107 4.66 2.99 -6.53
CA HIS A 107 4.51 2.10 -5.37
C HIS A 107 5.74 2.07 -4.46
N THR A 108 6.93 2.00 -5.04
CA THR A 108 8.18 1.84 -4.28
C THR A 108 8.77 3.16 -3.76
N ASP A 109 8.28 4.31 -4.19
CA ASP A 109 8.74 5.60 -3.69
C ASP A 109 8.48 5.78 -2.19
N LEU A 110 7.39 5.22 -1.70
CA LEU A 110 7.05 5.28 -0.28
C LEU A 110 7.83 4.30 0.61
N TYR A 111 8.77 3.54 0.05
CA TYR A 111 9.61 2.61 0.80
C TYR A 111 10.87 3.28 1.34
N ASP A 112 11.50 4.13 0.55
CA ASP A 112 12.83 4.67 0.83
C ASP A 112 13.08 6.11 0.36
N ASN A 113 12.18 6.69 -0.46
CA ASN A 113 12.36 8.06 -0.94
C ASN A 113 11.90 9.07 0.10
N LEU A 114 12.84 9.52 0.93
CA LEU A 114 12.57 10.44 2.04
C LEU A 114 12.01 11.80 1.59
N SER A 115 12.20 12.19 0.33
CA SER A 115 11.65 13.43 -0.22
C SER A 115 10.17 13.30 -0.63
N VAL A 116 9.67 12.07 -0.75
CA VAL A 116 8.31 11.74 -1.17
C VAL A 116 7.44 11.31 0.01
N ILE A 117 8.04 10.61 0.98
CA ILE A 117 7.33 10.13 2.16
C ILE A 117 6.85 11.34 3.00
N PRO A 118 5.54 11.48 3.25
CA PRO A 118 4.98 12.68 3.90
C PRO A 118 5.12 12.60 5.44
N PHE A 119 6.36 12.65 5.96
CA PHE A 119 6.62 12.51 7.39
C PHE A 119 5.88 13.53 8.25
N ASP A 120 5.77 14.78 7.78
CA ASP A 120 5.06 15.83 8.52
C ASP A 120 3.57 15.47 8.71
N ARG A 121 2.93 14.92 7.67
CA ARG A 121 1.54 14.47 7.75
C ARG A 121 1.36 13.26 8.66
N ILE A 122 2.33 12.36 8.64
CA ILE A 122 2.35 11.18 9.52
C ILE A 122 2.49 11.64 10.97
N GLU A 123 3.42 12.56 11.27
CA GLU A 123 3.61 13.12 12.59
C GLU A 123 2.35 13.85 13.08
N GLU A 124 1.76 14.70 12.25
CA GLU A 124 0.53 15.42 12.57
C GLU A 124 -0.62 14.46 12.94
N PHE A 125 -0.79 13.38 12.14
CA PHE A 125 -1.78 12.35 12.42
C PHE A 125 -1.56 11.68 13.77
N TYR A 126 -0.33 11.27 14.08
CA TYR A 126 -0.02 10.67 15.37
C TYR A 126 -0.20 11.65 16.53
N ARG A 127 0.23 12.88 16.40
CA ARG A 127 0.02 13.92 17.44
C ARG A 127 -1.46 14.16 17.71
N LYS A 128 -2.30 14.09 16.70
CA LYS A 128 -3.76 14.29 16.81
C LYS A 128 -4.46 13.13 17.52
N TYR A 129 -4.05 11.89 17.25
CA TYR A 129 -4.81 10.70 17.66
C TYR A 129 -4.14 9.80 18.69
N LEU A 130 -2.84 9.88 18.90
CA LEU A 130 -2.17 9.21 20.01
C LEU A 130 -2.15 10.13 21.22
N LYS A 131 -2.91 9.72 22.24
CA LYS A 131 -2.95 10.40 23.55
C LYS A 131 -2.43 9.47 24.62
#